data_326b7a80b33243055d075b40afc46dcd
#
_entry.id   326b7a80b33243055d075b40afc46dcd
#
_cell.length_a   1.000
_cell.length_b   1.000
_cell.length_c   1.000
_cell.angle_alpha   90.00
_cell.angle_beta   90.00
_cell.angle_gamma   90.00
#
_symmetry.space_group_name_H-M   'P 1'
#
loop_
_entity.id
_entity.type
_entity.pdbx_description
1 polymer ?
#
loop_
_entity_poly.entity_id
_entity_poly.type
_entity_poly.pdbx_seq_one_letter_code
_entity_poly.pdbx_strand_id
1 'polypeptide(L)'
;MIQASASPLVVFITGASSGFGAAIARRFAPLGARLVLAARRGDRLLALARELGVPAHVIELDVQDRAAVEAAVAALPEEFAAVDVLVNNAGGAHGLAPAEEANVDDWETMIDTNVKGLLYVTRAILPGMVRRERGHIVNIGSVAGTYPYPGGNVYGATKAFTAQLSLNLRADLAGKRVRVTSIEPGMAETEFSLVRFKGDEEKAKAAYQGFPPLSADDVAEAVVWCATLPAHVNVNRLELMSVMQSFAGFTIKRES
;
A
#
# COMPACT_ATOMS: atom_id res chain seq x y z
N MET A 1 -17.23 13.69 -14.59
CA MET A 1 -17.63 14.42 -13.37
C MET A 1 -17.72 13.38 -12.25
N ILE A 2 -16.92 13.53 -11.20
CA ILE A 2 -16.96 12.68 -10.01
C ILE A 2 -18.28 12.98 -9.31
N GLN A 3 -19.18 12.00 -9.21
CA GLN A 3 -20.39 12.16 -8.38
C GLN A 3 -19.92 12.29 -6.93
N ALA A 4 -20.05 13.48 -6.37
CA ALA A 4 -19.80 13.70 -4.95
C ALA A 4 -20.73 12.77 -4.15
N SER A 5 -20.16 11.89 -3.35
CA SER A 5 -20.90 11.13 -2.33
C SER A 5 -21.62 12.12 -1.41
N ALA A 6 -22.87 11.84 -1.03
CA ALA A 6 -23.64 12.68 -0.10
C ALA A 6 -22.97 12.82 1.29
N SER A 7 -21.98 12.01 1.59
CA SER A 7 -21.18 12.05 2.81
C SER A 7 -19.69 11.90 2.47
N PRO A 8 -18.78 12.55 3.22
CA PRO A 8 -17.34 12.41 3.02
C PRO A 8 -16.92 10.95 3.20
N LEU A 9 -15.99 10.50 2.34
CA LEU A 9 -15.40 9.15 2.45
C LEU A 9 -14.57 9.04 3.72
N VAL A 10 -14.65 7.92 4.41
CA VAL A 10 -13.71 7.53 5.47
C VAL A 10 -12.62 6.65 4.85
N VAL A 11 -11.37 7.12 4.86
CA VAL A 11 -10.23 6.44 4.24
C VAL A 11 -9.23 6.03 5.31
N PHE A 12 -9.00 4.75 5.48
CA PHE A 12 -8.00 4.18 6.39
C PHE A 12 -6.72 3.86 5.60
N ILE A 13 -5.58 4.46 6.00
CA ILE A 13 -4.31 4.33 5.29
C ILE A 13 -3.25 3.78 6.25
N THR A 14 -2.71 2.59 5.96
CA THR A 14 -1.55 2.06 6.67
C THR A 14 -0.24 2.57 6.06
N GLY A 15 0.81 2.73 6.87
CA GLY A 15 2.08 3.28 6.40
C GLY A 15 1.99 4.75 5.97
N ALA A 16 1.07 5.52 6.56
CA ALA A 16 0.76 6.90 6.15
C ALA A 16 1.86 7.92 6.50
N SER A 17 2.90 7.54 7.26
CA SER A 17 3.95 8.47 7.74
C SER A 17 4.95 8.92 6.67
N SER A 18 4.92 8.36 5.46
CA SER A 18 5.82 8.73 4.35
C SER A 18 5.39 8.14 3.01
N GLY A 19 6.13 8.47 1.94
CA GLY A 19 6.00 7.86 0.62
C GLY A 19 4.57 7.86 0.09
N PHE A 20 4.15 6.72 -0.47
CA PHE A 20 2.80 6.58 -1.05
C PHE A 20 1.69 6.88 -0.05
N GLY A 21 1.80 6.39 1.20
CA GLY A 21 0.76 6.59 2.19
C GLY A 21 0.49 8.06 2.50
N ALA A 22 1.53 8.86 2.64
CA ALA A 22 1.40 10.30 2.85
C ALA A 22 0.86 11.02 1.60
N ALA A 23 1.33 10.64 0.40
CA ALA A 23 0.82 11.21 -0.85
C ALA A 23 -0.66 10.87 -1.07
N ILE A 24 -1.07 9.62 -0.77
CA ILE A 24 -2.47 9.19 -0.85
C ILE A 24 -3.34 10.04 0.10
N ALA A 25 -2.89 10.25 1.34
CA ALA A 25 -3.61 11.11 2.29
C ALA A 25 -3.80 12.53 1.74
N ARG A 26 -2.72 13.14 1.18
CA ARG A 26 -2.78 14.46 0.54
C ARG A 26 -3.74 14.53 -0.64
N ARG A 27 -3.86 13.46 -1.42
CA ARG A 27 -4.78 13.41 -2.56
C ARG A 27 -6.25 13.20 -2.16
N PHE A 28 -6.51 12.53 -1.04
CA PHE A 28 -7.88 12.39 -0.53
C PHE A 28 -8.38 13.64 0.23
N ALA A 29 -7.50 14.42 0.85
CA ALA A 29 -7.87 15.59 1.64
C ALA A 29 -8.69 16.63 0.85
N PRO A 30 -8.31 17.06 -0.37
CA PRO A 30 -9.10 18.00 -1.16
C PRO A 30 -10.49 17.50 -1.56
N LEU A 31 -10.72 16.19 -1.48
CA LEU A 31 -12.03 15.58 -1.72
C LEU A 31 -12.93 15.60 -0.48
N GLY A 32 -12.47 16.21 0.61
CA GLY A 32 -13.19 16.30 1.87
C GLY A 32 -13.24 14.98 2.65
N ALA A 33 -12.34 14.05 2.38
CA ALA A 33 -12.30 12.77 3.09
C ALA A 33 -11.95 12.93 4.56
N ARG A 34 -12.50 12.04 5.40
CA ARG A 34 -12.04 11.80 6.77
C ARG A 34 -10.95 10.74 6.74
N LEU A 35 -9.81 11.01 7.36
CA LEU A 35 -8.63 10.18 7.20
C LEU A 35 -8.28 9.47 8.50
N VAL A 36 -8.10 8.15 8.45
CA VAL A 36 -7.45 7.38 9.53
C VAL A 36 -6.03 7.09 9.07
N LEU A 37 -5.06 7.69 9.75
CA LEU A 37 -3.64 7.63 9.41
C LEU A 37 -2.93 6.71 10.38
N ALA A 38 -2.49 5.53 9.93
CA ALA A 38 -1.84 4.54 10.78
C ALA A 38 -0.39 4.27 10.34
N ALA A 39 0.56 4.36 11.25
CA ALA A 39 1.96 3.98 11.06
C ALA A 39 2.71 3.98 12.41
N ARG A 40 3.95 3.48 12.42
CA ARG A 40 4.82 3.43 13.62
C ARG A 40 5.36 4.79 14.06
N ARG A 41 5.45 5.78 13.16
CA ARG A 41 6.03 7.11 13.44
C ARG A 41 4.90 8.10 13.71
N GLY A 42 4.45 8.15 14.98
CA GLY A 42 3.32 8.97 15.42
C GLY A 42 3.54 10.47 15.23
N ASP A 43 4.75 10.96 15.47
CA ASP A 43 5.16 12.35 15.25
C ASP A 43 4.93 12.81 13.81
N ARG A 44 5.31 11.99 12.82
CA ARG A 44 5.11 12.27 11.40
C ARG A 44 3.63 12.24 11.01
N LEU A 45 2.85 11.34 11.60
CA LEU A 45 1.40 11.28 11.36
C LEU A 45 0.71 12.53 11.90
N LEU A 46 1.09 13.00 13.09
CA LEU A 46 0.55 14.24 13.65
C LEU A 46 0.90 15.47 12.82
N ALA A 47 2.12 15.52 12.29
CA ALA A 47 2.53 16.58 11.38
C ALA A 47 1.71 16.56 10.08
N LEU A 48 1.54 15.39 9.48
CA LEU A 48 0.72 15.21 8.28
C LEU A 48 -0.74 15.59 8.54
N ALA A 49 -1.34 15.14 9.64
CA ALA A 49 -2.72 15.46 9.97
C ALA A 49 -2.97 16.97 10.08
N ARG A 50 -2.01 17.72 10.65
CA ARG A 50 -2.07 19.19 10.72
C ARG A 50 -1.97 19.84 9.34
N GLU A 51 -1.08 19.32 8.49
CA GLU A 51 -0.89 19.80 7.12
C GLU A 51 -2.15 19.63 6.26
N LEU A 52 -2.85 18.51 6.42
CA LEU A 52 -3.99 18.15 5.57
C LEU A 52 -5.23 19.03 5.78
N GLY A 53 -5.41 19.60 6.95
CA GLY A 53 -6.53 20.52 7.25
C GLY A 53 -7.93 19.90 7.14
N VAL A 54 -8.04 18.58 7.18
CA VAL A 54 -9.30 17.82 7.19
C VAL A 54 -9.40 16.96 8.45
N PRO A 55 -10.59 16.45 8.83
CA PRO A 55 -10.72 15.53 9.95
C PRO A 55 -9.80 14.32 9.78
N ALA A 56 -8.87 14.13 10.71
CA ALA A 56 -7.90 13.05 10.70
C ALA A 56 -7.77 12.40 12.08
N HIS A 57 -7.85 11.08 12.13
CA HIS A 57 -7.56 10.27 13.31
C HIS A 57 -6.20 9.59 13.14
N VAL A 58 -5.30 9.84 14.07
CA VAL A 58 -3.92 9.33 14.03
C VAL A 58 -3.80 8.12 14.95
N ILE A 59 -3.22 7.04 14.42
CA ILE A 59 -2.97 5.81 15.17
C ILE A 59 -1.49 5.43 15.03
N GLU A 60 -0.76 5.49 16.13
CA GLU A 60 0.57 4.88 16.17
C GLU A 60 0.40 3.36 16.25
N LEU A 61 0.76 2.66 15.16
CA LEU A 61 0.46 1.26 14.97
C LEU A 61 1.57 0.54 14.22
N ASP A 62 2.03 -0.58 14.77
CA ASP A 62 2.75 -1.60 14.01
C ASP A 62 1.74 -2.63 13.49
N VAL A 63 1.62 -2.74 12.18
CA VAL A 63 0.69 -3.69 11.55
C VAL A 63 1.08 -5.16 11.79
N GLN A 64 2.31 -5.44 12.24
CA GLN A 64 2.76 -6.79 12.60
C GLN A 64 2.10 -7.29 13.90
N ASP A 65 1.68 -6.38 14.78
CA ASP A 65 0.97 -6.73 16.01
C ASP A 65 -0.53 -6.88 15.74
N ARG A 66 -0.97 -8.14 15.63
CA ARG A 66 -2.37 -8.48 15.41
C ARG A 66 -3.30 -7.92 16.48
N ALA A 67 -2.93 -8.03 17.76
CA ALA A 67 -3.79 -7.58 18.85
C ALA A 67 -3.95 -6.06 18.86
N ALA A 68 -2.84 -5.33 18.59
CA ALA A 68 -2.87 -3.89 18.44
C ALA A 68 -3.73 -3.45 17.25
N VAL A 69 -3.67 -4.15 16.10
CA VAL A 69 -4.52 -3.87 14.94
C VAL A 69 -6.00 -4.06 15.28
N GLU A 70 -6.37 -5.18 15.89
CA GLU A 70 -7.75 -5.48 16.27
C GLU A 70 -8.28 -4.43 17.26
N ALA A 71 -7.50 -4.07 18.28
CA ALA A 71 -7.85 -3.06 19.27
C ALA A 71 -8.01 -1.66 18.64
N ALA A 72 -7.07 -1.26 17.78
CA ALA A 72 -7.09 0.05 17.12
C ALA A 72 -8.34 0.22 16.22
N VAL A 73 -8.69 -0.82 15.46
CA VAL A 73 -9.90 -0.77 14.60
C VAL A 73 -11.18 -0.76 15.44
N ALA A 74 -11.22 -1.53 16.54
CA ALA A 74 -12.39 -1.57 17.45
C ALA A 74 -12.58 -0.23 18.20
N ALA A 75 -11.51 0.52 18.45
CA ALA A 75 -11.53 1.80 19.17
C ALA A 75 -11.71 3.01 18.25
N LEU A 76 -11.95 2.84 16.95
CA LEU A 76 -12.18 3.96 16.04
C LEU A 76 -13.37 4.83 16.53
N PRO A 77 -13.20 6.16 16.63
CA PRO A 77 -14.31 7.05 16.89
C PRO A 77 -15.45 6.86 15.89
N GLU A 78 -16.70 7.09 16.32
CA GLU A 78 -17.89 6.86 15.51
C GLU A 78 -17.80 7.47 14.11
N GLU A 79 -17.27 8.69 14.02
CA GLU A 79 -17.13 9.42 12.75
C GLU A 79 -16.09 8.80 11.77
N PHE A 80 -15.22 7.90 12.25
CA PHE A 80 -14.21 7.17 11.47
C PHE A 80 -14.49 5.66 11.36
N ALA A 81 -15.45 5.14 12.11
CA ALA A 81 -15.71 3.70 12.21
C ALA A 81 -16.26 3.09 10.90
N ALA A 82 -16.95 3.90 10.08
CA ALA A 82 -17.52 3.44 8.82
C ALA A 82 -16.51 3.56 7.66
N VAL A 83 -15.39 2.83 7.74
CA VAL A 83 -14.32 2.88 6.72
C VAL A 83 -14.86 2.52 5.34
N ASP A 84 -14.81 3.47 4.40
CA ASP A 84 -15.23 3.30 3.00
C ASP A 84 -14.10 2.80 2.11
N VAL A 85 -12.87 3.26 2.37
CA VAL A 85 -11.68 2.86 1.63
C VAL A 85 -10.59 2.44 2.60
N LEU A 86 -10.12 1.20 2.47
CA LEU A 86 -8.92 0.70 3.15
C LEU A 86 -7.76 0.71 2.16
N VAL A 87 -6.69 1.43 2.47
CA VAL A 87 -5.44 1.39 1.71
C VAL A 87 -4.40 0.62 2.53
N ASN A 88 -4.17 -0.64 2.16
CA ASN A 88 -3.08 -1.46 2.68
C ASN A 88 -1.78 -1.05 1.99
N ASN A 89 -1.13 -0.04 2.53
CA ASN A 89 0.11 0.51 1.99
C ASN A 89 1.33 0.18 2.87
N ALA A 90 1.15 -0.10 4.16
CA ALA A 90 2.27 -0.51 5.01
C ALA A 90 3.01 -1.70 4.41
N GLY A 91 4.31 -1.54 4.22
CA GLY A 91 5.16 -2.55 3.61
C GLY A 91 6.53 -1.98 3.28
N GLY A 92 7.47 -2.86 2.97
CA GLY A 92 8.83 -2.49 2.61
C GLY A 92 9.59 -3.63 1.98
N ALA A 93 10.80 -3.32 1.53
CA ALA A 93 11.82 -4.30 1.15
C ALA A 93 13.08 -4.08 1.97
N HIS A 94 13.78 -5.15 2.26
CA HIS A 94 15.04 -5.16 2.99
C HIS A 94 16.09 -5.93 2.21
N GLY A 95 17.23 -5.29 1.94
CA GLY A 95 18.33 -5.88 1.20
C GLY A 95 18.06 -6.11 -0.29
N LEU A 96 19.10 -6.54 -0.98
CA LEU A 96 19.11 -6.93 -2.40
C LEU A 96 20.16 -8.01 -2.67
N ALA A 97 20.58 -8.75 -1.64
CA ALA A 97 21.54 -9.83 -1.77
C ALA A 97 20.91 -11.02 -2.53
N PRO A 98 21.73 -11.83 -3.24
CA PRO A 98 21.27 -13.11 -3.78
C PRO A 98 20.79 -14.01 -2.64
N ALA A 99 19.97 -15.03 -2.97
CA ALA A 99 19.24 -15.78 -1.96
C ALA A 99 20.14 -16.51 -0.95
N GLU A 100 21.30 -17.00 -1.40
CA GLU A 100 22.29 -17.68 -0.58
C GLU A 100 23.05 -16.79 0.41
N GLU A 101 23.00 -15.47 0.22
CA GLU A 101 23.66 -14.47 1.06
C GLU A 101 22.65 -13.58 1.83
N ALA A 102 21.36 -13.75 1.57
CA ALA A 102 20.33 -12.89 2.13
C ALA A 102 20.15 -13.12 3.63
N ASN A 103 19.88 -12.03 4.37
CA ASN A 103 19.58 -12.12 5.80
C ASN A 103 18.15 -12.64 6.01
N VAL A 104 17.99 -13.70 6.78
CA VAL A 104 16.70 -14.33 7.09
C VAL A 104 15.81 -13.41 7.91
N ASP A 105 16.35 -12.61 8.84
CA ASP A 105 15.57 -11.65 9.63
C ASP A 105 14.92 -10.57 8.72
N ASP A 106 15.61 -10.17 7.65
CA ASP A 106 15.06 -9.27 6.63
C ASP A 106 13.88 -9.94 5.90
N TRP A 107 13.96 -11.24 5.61
CA TRP A 107 12.89 -12.01 5.00
C TRP A 107 11.67 -12.14 5.92
N GLU A 108 11.89 -12.48 7.19
CA GLU A 108 10.83 -12.55 8.19
C GLU A 108 10.14 -11.21 8.37
N THR A 109 10.91 -10.12 8.48
CA THR A 109 10.35 -8.75 8.57
C THR A 109 9.47 -8.40 7.37
N MET A 110 9.90 -8.79 6.14
CA MET A 110 9.08 -8.57 4.94
C MET A 110 7.80 -9.40 4.97
N ILE A 111 7.84 -10.65 5.40
CA ILE A 111 6.66 -11.50 5.55
C ILE A 111 5.72 -10.92 6.61
N ASP A 112 6.24 -10.55 7.75
CA ASP A 112 5.43 -10.05 8.87
C ASP A 112 4.72 -8.74 8.52
N THR A 113 5.41 -7.83 7.82
CA THR A 113 4.80 -6.56 7.43
C THR A 113 3.92 -6.71 6.19
N ASN A 114 4.47 -7.25 5.08
CA ASN A 114 3.81 -7.20 3.77
C ASN A 114 2.69 -8.26 3.64
N VAL A 115 2.77 -9.36 4.40
CA VAL A 115 1.79 -10.45 4.36
C VAL A 115 0.91 -10.44 5.60
N LYS A 116 1.47 -10.69 6.79
CA LYS A 116 0.67 -10.79 8.01
C LYS A 116 -0.02 -9.47 8.36
N GLY A 117 0.72 -8.35 8.29
CA GLY A 117 0.16 -7.02 8.57
C GLY A 117 -1.00 -6.67 7.64
N LEU A 118 -0.86 -6.95 6.34
CA LEU A 118 -1.95 -6.77 5.37
C LEU A 118 -3.17 -7.62 5.73
N LEU A 119 -2.96 -8.89 6.10
CA LEU A 119 -4.06 -9.78 6.50
C LEU A 119 -4.79 -9.28 7.75
N TYR A 120 -4.05 -8.84 8.77
CA TYR A 120 -4.63 -8.41 10.05
C TYR A 120 -5.52 -7.17 9.86
N VAL A 121 -5.01 -6.14 9.17
CA VAL A 121 -5.78 -4.92 8.92
C VAL A 121 -6.99 -5.20 8.03
N THR A 122 -6.81 -5.98 6.96
CA THR A 122 -7.92 -6.36 6.07
C THR A 122 -9.00 -7.09 6.86
N ARG A 123 -8.63 -8.10 7.68
CA ARG A 123 -9.59 -8.91 8.44
C ARG A 123 -10.32 -8.09 9.51
N ALA A 124 -9.68 -7.10 10.11
CA ALA A 124 -10.29 -6.25 11.12
C ALA A 124 -11.35 -5.30 10.50
N ILE A 125 -11.13 -4.76 9.31
CA ILE A 125 -12.00 -3.76 8.67
C ILE A 125 -13.08 -4.39 7.78
N LEU A 126 -12.75 -5.42 7.02
CA LEU A 126 -13.63 -6.04 6.01
C LEU A 126 -15.02 -6.42 6.51
N PRO A 127 -15.23 -7.00 7.71
CA PRO A 127 -16.58 -7.35 8.19
C PRO A 127 -17.51 -6.14 8.27
N GLY A 128 -16.98 -4.97 8.64
CA GLY A 128 -17.74 -3.72 8.65
C GLY A 128 -18.18 -3.29 7.26
N MET A 129 -17.30 -3.40 6.26
CA MET A 129 -17.63 -3.11 4.86
C MET A 129 -18.73 -4.04 4.33
N VAL A 130 -18.61 -5.34 4.61
CA VAL A 130 -19.60 -6.34 4.16
C VAL A 130 -20.97 -6.10 4.78
N ARG A 131 -21.03 -5.80 6.10
CA ARG A 131 -22.33 -5.50 6.76
C ARG A 131 -23.02 -4.26 6.19
N ARG A 132 -22.24 -3.27 5.76
CA ARG A 132 -22.79 -2.04 5.14
C ARG A 132 -23.01 -2.16 3.64
N GLU A 133 -22.63 -3.30 3.04
CA GLU A 133 -22.61 -3.50 1.58
C GLU A 133 -21.89 -2.37 0.84
N ARG A 134 -20.86 -1.82 1.45
CA ARG A 134 -20.10 -0.68 0.94
C ARG A 134 -18.65 -0.73 1.43
N GLY A 135 -17.71 -0.71 0.48
CA GLY A 135 -16.29 -0.67 0.80
C GLY A 135 -15.40 -0.83 -0.42
N HIS A 136 -14.16 -0.42 -0.26
CA HIS A 136 -13.11 -0.65 -1.25
C HIS A 136 -11.78 -0.95 -0.54
N ILE A 137 -11.21 -2.10 -0.78
CA ILE A 137 -9.87 -2.48 -0.34
C ILE A 137 -8.90 -2.20 -1.48
N VAL A 138 -7.93 -1.34 -1.25
CA VAL A 138 -6.84 -1.03 -2.17
C VAL A 138 -5.54 -1.56 -1.57
N ASN A 139 -4.95 -2.55 -2.19
CA ASN A 139 -3.69 -3.15 -1.77
C ASN A 139 -2.54 -2.59 -2.62
N ILE A 140 -1.50 -2.07 -1.98
CA ILE A 140 -0.30 -1.62 -2.70
C ILE A 140 0.62 -2.83 -2.94
N GLY A 141 0.49 -3.36 -4.15
CA GLY A 141 1.32 -4.41 -4.71
C GLY A 141 2.68 -3.90 -5.20
N SER A 142 3.16 -4.50 -6.27
CA SER A 142 4.34 -4.07 -7.03
C SER A 142 4.45 -4.90 -8.31
N VAL A 143 5.04 -4.37 -9.36
CA VAL A 143 5.48 -5.12 -10.53
C VAL A 143 6.41 -6.29 -10.17
N ALA A 144 7.11 -6.21 -9.04
CA ALA A 144 7.95 -7.27 -8.48
C ALA A 144 7.18 -8.55 -8.14
N GLY A 145 5.87 -8.48 -7.97
CA GLY A 145 5.02 -9.65 -7.78
C GLY A 145 4.79 -10.46 -9.06
N THR A 146 5.04 -9.86 -10.22
CA THR A 146 4.86 -10.49 -11.53
C THR A 146 6.19 -10.70 -12.24
N TYR A 147 7.11 -9.73 -12.17
CA TYR A 147 8.37 -9.72 -12.88
C TYR A 147 9.54 -9.96 -11.92
N PRO A 148 10.15 -11.16 -11.92
CA PRO A 148 11.27 -11.46 -11.05
C PRO A 148 12.52 -10.67 -11.46
N TYR A 149 13.34 -10.35 -10.48
CA TYR A 149 14.63 -9.70 -10.69
C TYR A 149 15.64 -10.18 -9.65
N PRO A 150 16.95 -10.14 -9.96
CA PRO A 150 18.00 -10.57 -9.03
C PRO A 150 17.91 -9.82 -7.68
N GLY A 151 17.96 -10.56 -6.57
CA GLY A 151 17.82 -10.02 -5.22
C GLY A 151 16.38 -9.68 -4.80
N GLY A 152 15.40 -9.86 -5.69
CA GLY A 152 13.97 -9.62 -5.39
C GLY A 152 13.34 -10.67 -4.48
N ASN A 153 13.88 -11.87 -4.47
CA ASN A 153 13.51 -13.08 -3.70
C ASN A 153 12.21 -12.98 -2.87
N VAL A 154 12.29 -12.83 -1.53
CA VAL A 154 11.11 -12.80 -0.65
C VAL A 154 10.26 -11.54 -0.87
N TYR A 155 10.85 -10.38 -1.18
CA TYR A 155 10.05 -9.19 -1.50
C TYR A 155 9.09 -9.44 -2.67
N GLY A 156 9.60 -9.96 -3.78
CA GLY A 156 8.77 -10.32 -4.95
C GLY A 156 7.68 -11.32 -4.57
N ALA A 157 8.02 -12.35 -3.77
CA ALA A 157 7.07 -13.34 -3.28
C ALA A 157 5.96 -12.72 -2.42
N THR A 158 6.28 -11.77 -1.51
CA THR A 158 5.25 -11.07 -0.72
C THR A 158 4.33 -10.21 -1.59
N LYS A 159 4.84 -9.63 -2.68
CA LYS A 159 4.03 -8.83 -3.61
C LYS A 159 3.19 -9.72 -4.55
N ALA A 160 3.68 -10.90 -4.93
CA ALA A 160 2.87 -11.92 -5.59
C ALA A 160 1.72 -12.41 -4.69
N PHE A 161 1.99 -12.61 -3.40
CA PHE A 161 0.95 -12.91 -2.40
C PHE A 161 -0.11 -11.81 -2.38
N THR A 162 0.27 -10.52 -2.33
CA THR A 162 -0.66 -9.39 -2.32
C THR A 162 -1.54 -9.37 -3.56
N ALA A 163 -0.97 -9.59 -4.74
CA ALA A 163 -1.70 -9.66 -6.00
C ALA A 163 -2.72 -10.81 -6.00
N GLN A 164 -2.29 -12.03 -5.65
CA GLN A 164 -3.17 -13.20 -5.63
C GLN A 164 -4.25 -13.09 -4.55
N LEU A 165 -3.92 -12.60 -3.35
CA LEU A 165 -4.90 -12.36 -2.30
C LEU A 165 -5.98 -11.38 -2.74
N SER A 166 -5.60 -10.32 -3.48
CA SER A 166 -6.57 -9.34 -4.00
C SER A 166 -7.59 -9.99 -4.93
N LEU A 167 -7.16 -10.91 -5.78
CA LEU A 167 -8.05 -11.68 -6.66
C LEU A 167 -8.93 -12.64 -5.88
N ASN A 168 -8.39 -13.34 -4.88
CA ASN A 168 -9.15 -14.27 -4.04
C ASN A 168 -10.21 -13.52 -3.22
N LEU A 169 -9.85 -12.39 -2.61
CA LEU A 169 -10.82 -11.53 -1.90
C LEU A 169 -11.91 -11.03 -2.87
N ARG A 170 -11.55 -10.70 -4.11
CA ARG A 170 -12.55 -10.28 -5.11
C ARG A 170 -13.54 -11.40 -5.42
N ALA A 171 -13.10 -12.66 -5.46
CA ALA A 171 -13.96 -13.82 -5.64
C ALA A 171 -14.88 -14.04 -4.43
N ASP A 172 -14.35 -14.00 -3.21
CA ASP A 172 -15.11 -14.19 -1.96
C ASP A 172 -16.16 -13.09 -1.72
N LEU A 173 -15.91 -11.90 -2.25
CA LEU A 173 -16.75 -10.71 -2.08
C LEU A 173 -17.72 -10.47 -3.25
N ALA A 174 -17.82 -11.41 -4.19
CA ALA A 174 -18.80 -11.35 -5.26
C ALA A 174 -20.23 -11.23 -4.67
N GLY A 175 -20.98 -10.22 -5.13
CA GLY A 175 -22.32 -9.93 -4.61
C GLY A 175 -22.40 -9.13 -3.31
N LYS A 176 -21.27 -8.86 -2.62
CA LYS A 176 -21.24 -8.13 -1.32
C LYS A 176 -20.99 -6.63 -1.46
N ARG A 177 -20.97 -6.09 -2.67
CA ARG A 177 -20.75 -4.68 -2.99
C ARG A 177 -19.46 -4.07 -2.38
N VAL A 178 -18.47 -4.91 -2.12
CA VAL A 178 -17.12 -4.50 -1.69
C VAL A 178 -16.16 -4.71 -2.86
N ARG A 179 -15.42 -3.65 -3.19
CA ARG A 179 -14.42 -3.65 -4.26
C ARG A 179 -13.06 -4.05 -3.72
N VAL A 180 -12.23 -4.64 -4.56
CA VAL A 180 -10.83 -4.95 -4.24
C VAL A 180 -9.96 -4.60 -5.44
N THR A 181 -8.91 -3.81 -5.22
CA THR A 181 -7.96 -3.39 -6.25
C THR A 181 -6.53 -3.65 -5.79
N SER A 182 -5.69 -4.22 -6.65
CA SER A 182 -4.24 -4.23 -6.50
C SER A 182 -3.63 -3.11 -7.35
N ILE A 183 -2.92 -2.18 -6.72
CA ILE A 183 -2.11 -1.16 -7.42
C ILE A 183 -0.68 -1.67 -7.42
N GLU A 184 -0.06 -1.81 -8.58
CA GLU A 184 1.23 -2.47 -8.76
C GLU A 184 2.25 -1.52 -9.41
N PRO A 185 2.88 -0.65 -8.60
CA PRO A 185 3.87 0.29 -9.11
C PRO A 185 5.17 -0.40 -9.52
N GLY A 186 5.80 0.16 -10.55
CA GLY A 186 7.21 -0.03 -10.86
C GLY A 186 8.12 0.75 -9.92
N MET A 187 9.29 1.14 -10.44
CA MET A 187 10.26 1.93 -9.67
C MET A 187 9.69 3.33 -9.40
N ALA A 188 9.52 3.64 -8.11
CA ALA A 188 9.02 4.93 -7.65
C ALA A 188 9.97 5.52 -6.59
N GLU A 189 10.33 6.79 -6.76
CA GLU A 189 11.23 7.48 -5.84
C GLU A 189 10.50 7.87 -4.56
N THR A 190 10.86 7.24 -3.46
CA THR A 190 10.34 7.48 -2.10
C THR A 190 11.39 7.09 -1.06
N GLU A 191 11.06 7.19 0.24
CA GLU A 191 11.92 6.61 1.31
C GLU A 191 12.10 5.07 1.21
N PHE A 192 11.41 4.40 0.29
CA PHE A 192 11.49 2.94 0.13
C PHE A 192 12.92 2.44 -0.12
N SER A 193 13.67 3.09 -1.00
CA SER A 193 15.06 2.70 -1.29
C SER A 193 15.97 2.97 -0.10
N LEU A 194 15.74 4.03 0.67
CA LEU A 194 16.49 4.30 1.88
C LEU A 194 16.27 3.20 2.93
N VAL A 195 15.03 2.74 3.11
CA VAL A 195 14.70 1.62 4.00
C VAL A 195 15.33 0.33 3.48
N ARG A 196 15.21 0.05 2.17
CA ARG A 196 15.77 -1.13 1.54
C ARG A 196 17.27 -1.28 1.73
N PHE A 197 18.00 -0.18 1.61
CA PHE A 197 19.45 -0.13 1.77
C PHE A 197 19.89 0.26 3.18
N LYS A 198 19.01 0.13 4.19
CA LYS A 198 19.31 0.33 5.61
C LYS A 198 19.96 1.68 5.93
N GLY A 199 19.52 2.75 5.25
CA GLY A 199 20.01 4.11 5.44
C GLY A 199 21.17 4.52 4.52
N ASP A 200 21.63 3.66 3.62
CA ASP A 200 22.65 4.00 2.62
C ASP A 200 22.04 4.91 1.54
N GLU A 201 22.23 6.23 1.72
CA GLU A 201 21.68 7.24 0.83
C GLU A 201 22.26 7.19 -0.59
N GLU A 202 23.54 6.79 -0.73
CA GLU A 202 24.18 6.74 -2.04
C GLU A 202 23.59 5.61 -2.87
N LYS A 203 23.43 4.42 -2.31
CA LYS A 203 22.76 3.31 -2.98
C LYS A 203 21.29 3.63 -3.26
N ALA A 204 20.59 4.30 -2.34
CA ALA A 204 19.20 4.68 -2.53
C ALA A 204 19.04 5.65 -3.71
N LYS A 205 19.92 6.66 -3.84
CA LYS A 205 19.94 7.62 -4.97
C LYS A 205 20.36 6.95 -6.28
N ALA A 206 21.36 6.08 -6.23
CA ALA A 206 21.86 5.37 -7.42
C ALA A 206 20.78 4.51 -8.09
N ALA A 207 19.82 3.99 -7.32
CA ALA A 207 18.71 3.20 -7.86
C ALA A 207 17.83 3.95 -8.87
N TYR A 208 17.83 5.29 -8.84
CA TYR A 208 16.99 6.14 -9.69
C TYR A 208 17.78 6.97 -10.70
N GLN A 209 19.10 6.79 -10.80
CA GLN A 209 19.93 7.55 -11.71
C GLN A 209 19.63 7.23 -13.18
N GLY A 210 19.56 8.28 -14.00
CA GLY A 210 19.51 8.17 -15.46
C GLY A 210 18.11 7.98 -16.07
N PHE A 211 17.05 7.98 -15.26
CA PHE A 211 15.68 7.94 -15.78
C PHE A 211 14.70 8.62 -14.79
N PRO A 212 13.57 9.17 -15.25
CA PRO A 212 12.50 9.66 -14.38
C PRO A 212 11.70 8.47 -13.80
N PRO A 213 11.84 8.15 -12.49
CA PRO A 213 11.02 7.15 -11.84
C PRO A 213 9.58 7.67 -11.66
N LEU A 214 8.65 6.79 -11.28
CA LEU A 214 7.37 7.23 -10.74
C LEU A 214 7.59 8.04 -9.46
N SER A 215 6.73 9.02 -9.23
CA SER A 215 6.62 9.74 -7.96
C SER A 215 5.60 9.07 -7.04
N ALA A 216 5.62 9.45 -5.75
CA ALA A 216 4.57 9.04 -4.82
C ALA A 216 3.19 9.56 -5.25
N ASP A 217 3.15 10.73 -5.89
CA ASP A 217 1.93 11.35 -6.37
C ASP A 217 1.30 10.60 -7.56
N ASP A 218 2.08 10.02 -8.46
CA ASP A 218 1.55 9.21 -9.58
C ASP A 218 0.80 7.98 -9.05
N VAL A 219 1.34 7.34 -8.01
CA VAL A 219 0.70 6.20 -7.37
C VAL A 219 -0.54 6.64 -6.58
N ALA A 220 -0.48 7.78 -5.89
CA ALA A 220 -1.61 8.32 -5.15
C ALA A 220 -2.78 8.70 -6.09
N GLU A 221 -2.49 9.28 -7.26
CA GLU A 221 -3.48 9.57 -8.31
C GLU A 221 -4.21 8.29 -8.74
N ALA A 222 -3.47 7.22 -9.02
CA ALA A 222 -4.02 5.93 -9.40
C ALA A 222 -4.95 5.34 -8.32
N VAL A 223 -4.55 5.44 -7.04
CA VAL A 223 -5.37 5.00 -5.91
C VAL A 223 -6.68 5.79 -5.82
N VAL A 224 -6.60 7.13 -5.89
CA VAL A 224 -7.78 7.99 -5.82
C VAL A 224 -8.70 7.75 -7.01
N TRP A 225 -8.15 7.64 -8.23
CA TRP A 225 -8.93 7.33 -9.41
C TRP A 225 -9.73 6.03 -9.23
N CYS A 226 -9.08 4.94 -8.80
CA CYS A 226 -9.76 3.66 -8.54
C CYS A 226 -10.84 3.81 -7.45
N ALA A 227 -10.54 4.55 -6.38
CA ALA A 227 -11.44 4.71 -5.24
C ALA A 227 -12.71 5.50 -5.59
N THR A 228 -12.59 6.47 -6.50
CA THR A 228 -13.68 7.39 -6.89
C THR A 228 -14.51 6.92 -8.09
N LEU A 229 -14.20 5.77 -8.67
CA LEU A 229 -15.02 5.15 -9.71
C LEU A 229 -16.43 4.80 -9.19
N PRO A 230 -17.45 4.72 -10.07
CA PRO A 230 -18.78 4.26 -9.70
C PRO A 230 -18.75 2.94 -8.91
N ALA A 231 -19.63 2.79 -7.93
CA ALA A 231 -19.60 1.67 -6.97
C ALA A 231 -19.69 0.27 -7.62
N HIS A 232 -20.26 0.16 -8.82
CA HIS A 232 -20.36 -1.10 -9.56
C HIS A 232 -19.10 -1.44 -10.38
N VAL A 233 -18.16 -0.49 -10.51
CA VAL A 233 -16.92 -0.66 -11.28
C VAL A 233 -15.80 -1.10 -10.34
N ASN A 234 -15.17 -2.24 -10.60
CA ASN A 234 -13.99 -2.73 -9.89
C ASN A 234 -12.81 -2.83 -10.84
N VAL A 235 -11.75 -2.11 -10.54
CA VAL A 235 -10.45 -2.32 -11.16
C VAL A 235 -9.75 -3.43 -10.39
N ASN A 236 -9.54 -4.60 -11.00
CA ASN A 236 -8.94 -5.72 -10.29
C ASN A 236 -7.45 -5.49 -10.04
N ARG A 237 -6.76 -4.97 -11.05
CA ARG A 237 -5.32 -4.74 -11.04
C ARG A 237 -5.00 -3.49 -11.87
N LEU A 238 -4.12 -2.66 -11.36
CA LEU A 238 -3.58 -1.50 -12.08
C LEU A 238 -2.06 -1.50 -11.93
N GLU A 239 -1.38 -1.84 -13.01
CA GLU A 239 0.07 -1.82 -13.11
C GLU A 239 0.52 -0.50 -13.77
N LEU A 240 1.51 0.17 -13.18
CA LEU A 240 2.07 1.41 -13.72
C LEU A 240 3.59 1.42 -13.60
N MET A 241 4.24 1.86 -14.66
CA MET A 241 5.69 2.02 -14.72
C MET A 241 6.04 3.37 -15.34
N SER A 242 7.24 3.88 -15.03
CA SER A 242 7.82 4.94 -15.85
C SER A 242 7.94 4.46 -17.30
N VAL A 243 7.75 5.36 -18.26
CA VAL A 243 7.93 5.05 -19.70
C VAL A 243 9.34 4.59 -20.04
N MET A 244 10.32 4.87 -19.15
CA MET A 244 11.71 4.43 -19.29
C MET A 244 11.98 3.08 -18.62
N GLN A 245 11.00 2.51 -17.90
CA GLN A 245 11.08 1.20 -17.29
C GLN A 245 10.40 0.17 -18.19
N SER A 246 11.01 -1.00 -18.32
CA SER A 246 10.45 -2.17 -19.01
C SER A 246 10.61 -3.41 -18.15
N PHE A 247 10.05 -4.52 -18.63
CA PHE A 247 10.20 -5.83 -17.99
C PHE A 247 11.66 -6.30 -18.05
N ALA A 248 12.08 -7.06 -17.03
CA ALA A 248 13.40 -7.67 -17.05
C ALA A 248 13.53 -8.63 -18.26
N GLY A 249 14.61 -8.49 -19.01
CA GLY A 249 14.96 -9.45 -20.07
C GLY A 249 15.44 -10.78 -19.48
N PHE A 250 15.44 -11.85 -20.29
CA PHE A 250 16.04 -13.12 -19.90
C PHE A 250 17.55 -12.99 -19.78
N THR A 251 18.08 -13.31 -18.61
CA THR A 251 19.54 -13.34 -18.37
C THR A 251 20.05 -14.76 -18.49
N ILE A 252 20.96 -14.99 -19.42
CA ILE A 252 21.64 -16.27 -19.58
C ILE A 252 23.10 -16.08 -19.18
N LYS A 253 23.55 -16.78 -18.15
CA LYS A 253 24.97 -16.90 -17.83
C LYS A 253 25.56 -18.08 -18.61
N ARG A 254 26.62 -17.82 -19.35
CA ARG A 254 27.34 -18.86 -20.11
C ARG A 254 28.55 -19.28 -19.31
N GLU A 255 28.83 -20.58 -19.34
CA GLU A 255 30.09 -21.10 -18.82
C GLU A 255 31.25 -20.50 -19.63
N SER A 256 32.32 -20.10 -18.94
CA SER A 256 33.57 -19.58 -19.52
C SER A 256 34.48 -20.71 -19.94
#